data_60237629293ec6b2aa0b471bbc49204b
#
_entry.id   60237629293ec6b2aa0b471bbc49204b
#
_cell.length_a   1.000
_cell.length_b   1.000
_cell.length_c   1.000
_cell.angle_alpha   90.00
_cell.angle_beta   90.00
_cell.angle_gamma   90.00
#
_symmetry.space_group_name_H-M   'P 1'
#
loop_
_entity.id
_entity.type
_entity.pdbx_description
1 polymer ?
#
loop_
_entity_poly.entity_id
_entity_poly.type
_entity_poly.pdbx_seq_one_letter_code
_entity_poly.pdbx_strand_id
1 'polypeptide(L)'
;MKSLVLFIISSLLFLNPLYSRDGRNLLMDKSLVTETDMQFKYHFPAYYALNPVLKADKAWEFNKNGDPYAAPFSGGVWYDELSGKFKMWYSAGGGKVNGLVTCYAESNDGKVWFKPELDVVPGTNIVDTVEHDCVSVLLDKYENRTDRKYKMFLVAFNNSGSVSMKLKYSSDGIHWSSTKAVSGELYDRCAVYYDPFIDKYVLSLKTINGVYRRARCFLADKDPELAVSLAHRTFINGEDKFIRFWFNTDDDDPRHPLFPDLRPQIYNHEAMPYENLLLGYFSVWQGPENKECVELKVQKRNEILIGWTKDSFNWNRENKKPFLPVDENPEAWNAGNIQSVAGCPIIVGDSLYFYMSGRYNSRPVHPSNFATGLATLRRDGFASYHSDKKECFLKTVPFEVTGSFLFVNAEIKGSLYAELLDANSNVIKGFSKRDFEVVKKINSTKLQLRWKNADISSLIGKKILIRFYTRNTDLYSFWFSKTEKGLSGGYTAGGGPLLSPTGIDK
;
A
#
# COMPACT_ATOMS: atom_id res chain seq x y z
N MET A 1 13.95 47.46 41.31
CA MET A 1 12.85 46.49 41.27
C MET A 1 12.77 45.96 39.84
N LYS A 2 13.31 44.75 39.60
CA LYS A 2 13.24 44.07 38.29
C LYS A 2 12.20 42.96 38.42
N SER A 3 11.06 43.11 37.73
CA SER A 3 10.01 42.08 37.68
C SER A 3 10.46 40.93 36.81
N LEU A 4 10.55 39.77 37.40
CA LEU A 4 10.81 38.51 36.76
C LEU A 4 9.45 37.94 36.22
N VAL A 5 9.22 37.98 34.93
CA VAL A 5 8.05 37.36 34.31
C VAL A 5 8.37 35.90 34.10
N LEU A 6 7.73 35.04 34.88
CA LEU A 6 7.83 33.58 34.77
C LEU A 6 6.91 33.10 33.63
N PHE A 7 7.46 32.72 32.49
CA PHE A 7 6.71 31.99 31.45
C PHE A 7 6.51 30.54 31.88
N ILE A 8 5.31 30.20 32.32
CA ILE A 8 4.89 28.83 32.50
C ILE A 8 4.52 28.30 31.10
N ILE A 9 5.42 27.53 30.49
CA ILE A 9 5.10 26.74 29.30
C ILE A 9 4.28 25.55 29.80
N SER A 10 2.96 25.67 29.69
CA SER A 10 2.04 24.53 29.83
C SER A 10 2.23 23.64 28.62
N SER A 11 3.04 22.58 28.77
CA SER A 11 3.06 21.46 27.83
C SER A 11 1.74 20.72 27.95
N LEU A 12 0.77 21.13 27.16
CA LEU A 12 -0.41 20.31 26.84
C LEU A 12 0.14 19.07 26.12
N LEU A 13 0.34 18.00 26.87
CA LEU A 13 0.41 16.65 26.34
C LEU A 13 -0.92 16.38 25.61
N PHE A 14 -0.96 16.61 24.31
CA PHE A 14 -1.97 16.04 23.44
C PHE A 14 -1.79 14.53 23.56
N LEU A 15 -2.58 13.92 24.43
CA LEU A 15 -2.81 12.49 24.46
C LEU A 15 -3.39 12.13 23.09
N ASN A 16 -2.53 11.65 22.21
CA ASN A 16 -2.88 11.26 20.85
C ASN A 16 -3.91 10.13 20.91
N PRO A 17 -5.09 10.25 20.28
CA PRO A 17 -6.07 9.18 20.17
C PRO A 17 -5.64 8.07 19.19
N LEU A 18 -4.35 8.00 18.84
CA LEU A 18 -3.78 7.14 17.81
C LEU A 18 -3.93 5.63 18.07
N TYR A 19 -4.24 5.22 19.31
CA TYR A 19 -4.35 3.80 19.67
C TYR A 19 -5.78 3.27 19.82
N SER A 20 -6.79 4.04 19.45
CA SER A 20 -8.21 3.66 19.58
C SER A 20 -8.92 3.36 18.26
N ARG A 21 -8.17 3.24 17.15
CA ARG A 21 -8.77 2.90 15.86
C ARG A 21 -9.11 1.41 15.81
N ASP A 22 -10.31 1.09 15.33
CA ASP A 22 -10.68 -0.29 14.97
C ASP A 22 -9.69 -0.82 13.93
N GLY A 23 -9.45 -2.13 13.94
CA GLY A 23 -8.52 -2.79 13.05
C GLY A 23 -7.49 -3.63 13.79
N ARG A 24 -6.73 -4.42 13.03
CA ARG A 24 -5.62 -5.22 13.55
C ARG A 24 -4.43 -4.31 13.86
N ASN A 25 -3.85 -4.52 15.04
CA ASN A 25 -2.61 -3.86 15.44
C ASN A 25 -1.44 -4.63 14.85
N LEU A 26 -0.88 -4.11 13.75
CA LEU A 26 0.21 -4.74 13.04
C LEU A 26 1.53 -4.52 13.79
N LEU A 27 2.23 -5.59 14.13
CA LEU A 27 3.48 -5.52 14.89
C LEU A 27 4.69 -5.02 14.07
N MET A 28 4.47 -4.63 12.80
CA MET A 28 5.41 -3.79 12.08
C MET A 28 5.59 -2.40 12.71
N ASP A 29 4.59 -1.93 13.43
CA ASP A 29 4.66 -0.73 14.27
C ASP A 29 5.27 -1.08 15.64
N LYS A 30 6.57 -0.86 15.78
CA LYS A 30 7.30 -1.12 17.01
C LYS A 30 6.82 -0.29 18.21
N SER A 31 6.15 0.84 17.96
CA SER A 31 5.62 1.69 19.04
C SER A 31 4.49 1.03 19.84
N LEU A 32 3.92 -0.08 19.33
CA LEU A 32 2.94 -0.89 20.03
C LEU A 32 3.53 -1.75 21.17
N VAL A 33 4.86 -1.83 21.25
CA VAL A 33 5.57 -2.71 22.19
C VAL A 33 6.39 -1.89 23.17
N THR A 34 6.18 -2.12 24.47
CA THR A 34 6.94 -1.44 25.53
C THR A 34 8.16 -2.22 25.99
N GLU A 35 8.04 -3.55 26.05
CA GLU A 35 9.11 -4.45 26.51
C GLU A 35 9.04 -5.77 25.76
N THR A 36 10.17 -6.30 25.35
CA THR A 36 10.25 -7.63 24.73
C THR A 36 11.71 -8.15 24.75
N ASP A 37 11.85 -9.47 24.84
CA ASP A 37 13.08 -10.21 24.53
C ASP A 37 12.94 -11.05 23.26
N MET A 38 11.83 -10.86 22.51
CA MET A 38 11.64 -11.47 21.19
C MET A 38 12.41 -10.69 20.12
N GLN A 39 12.82 -11.38 19.07
CA GLN A 39 13.51 -10.80 17.92
C GLN A 39 12.52 -10.21 16.92
N PHE A 40 12.68 -8.93 16.57
CA PHE A 40 11.92 -8.30 15.48
C PHE A 40 12.45 -8.77 14.11
N LYS A 41 11.53 -9.15 13.19
CA LYS A 41 11.86 -9.61 11.83
C LYS A 41 10.95 -8.96 10.81
N TYR A 42 11.52 -8.43 9.72
CA TYR A 42 10.76 -8.07 8.51
C TYR A 42 10.56 -9.29 7.64
N HIS A 43 9.42 -9.34 6.93
CA HIS A 43 9.11 -10.35 5.94
C HIS A 43 8.81 -9.69 4.59
N PHE A 44 9.03 -10.46 3.52
CA PHE A 44 8.93 -9.98 2.16
C PHE A 44 7.99 -10.88 1.34
N PRO A 45 7.25 -10.32 0.36
CA PRO A 45 6.42 -11.11 -0.52
C PRO A 45 7.25 -12.09 -1.36
N ALA A 46 6.67 -13.25 -1.62
CA ALA A 46 7.20 -14.20 -2.60
C ALA A 46 6.54 -13.94 -3.96
N TYR A 47 7.32 -13.86 -5.02
CA TYR A 47 6.80 -13.79 -6.37
C TYR A 47 6.06 -15.07 -6.75
N TYR A 48 4.94 -14.93 -7.45
CA TYR A 48 4.20 -16.05 -7.98
C TYR A 48 5.04 -16.77 -9.05
N ALA A 49 5.14 -18.10 -8.94
CA ALA A 49 6.05 -18.88 -9.77
C ALA A 49 5.72 -18.84 -11.28
N LEU A 50 4.46 -18.52 -11.63
CA LEU A 50 4.01 -18.43 -13.02
C LEU A 50 3.89 -16.98 -13.50
N ASN A 51 4.66 -16.05 -12.93
CA ASN A 51 4.74 -14.68 -13.43
C ASN A 51 5.36 -14.63 -14.84
N PRO A 52 4.95 -13.64 -15.67
CA PRO A 52 3.95 -12.60 -15.40
C PRO A 52 2.51 -13.13 -15.52
N VAL A 53 1.59 -12.62 -14.68
CA VAL A 53 0.17 -13.00 -14.69
C VAL A 53 -0.63 -12.34 -15.80
N LEU A 54 -0.16 -11.19 -16.31
CA LEU A 54 -0.73 -10.53 -17.50
C LEU A 54 0.41 -9.97 -18.33
N LYS A 55 0.36 -10.26 -19.63
CA LYS A 55 1.32 -9.77 -20.64
C LYS A 55 0.60 -9.33 -21.90
N ALA A 56 1.26 -8.56 -22.74
CA ALA A 56 0.71 -8.14 -24.05
C ALA A 56 0.51 -9.35 -24.96
N ASP A 57 -0.70 -9.53 -25.47
CA ASP A 57 -1.11 -10.57 -26.43
C ASP A 57 -2.16 -10.07 -27.44
N LYS A 58 -2.52 -8.78 -27.39
CA LYS A 58 -3.46 -8.11 -28.28
C LYS A 58 -2.74 -7.04 -29.10
N ALA A 59 -3.16 -6.81 -30.35
CA ALA A 59 -2.48 -5.87 -31.24
C ALA A 59 -2.34 -4.45 -30.65
N TRP A 60 -3.33 -3.97 -29.91
CA TRP A 60 -3.33 -2.65 -29.27
C TRP A 60 -2.49 -2.57 -27.99
N GLU A 61 -1.85 -3.64 -27.58
CA GLU A 61 -0.95 -3.68 -26.43
C GLU A 61 0.52 -3.52 -26.85
N PHE A 62 0.77 -3.35 -28.13
CA PHE A 62 2.10 -3.08 -28.67
C PHE A 62 2.20 -1.61 -29.09
N ASN A 63 3.31 -0.96 -28.76
CA ASN A 63 3.54 0.39 -29.22
C ASN A 63 3.92 0.43 -30.71
N LYS A 64 4.09 1.62 -31.27
CA LYS A 64 4.45 1.80 -32.68
C LYS A 64 5.78 1.15 -33.11
N ASN A 65 6.65 0.81 -32.15
CA ASN A 65 7.92 0.12 -32.39
C ASN A 65 7.79 -1.40 -32.24
N GLY A 66 6.59 -1.92 -31.92
CA GLY A 66 6.33 -3.32 -31.67
C GLY A 66 6.70 -3.79 -30.24
N ASP A 67 6.99 -2.86 -29.32
CA ASP A 67 7.32 -3.23 -27.95
C ASP A 67 6.04 -3.51 -27.13
N PRO A 68 5.95 -4.65 -26.41
CA PRO A 68 4.78 -5.02 -25.63
C PRO A 68 4.62 -4.15 -24.36
N TYR A 69 3.38 -3.79 -24.05
CA TYR A 69 3.04 -3.04 -22.87
C TYR A 69 1.68 -3.48 -22.31
N ALA A 70 1.67 -4.18 -21.18
CA ALA A 70 0.46 -4.56 -20.44
C ALA A 70 0.76 -4.57 -18.93
N ALA A 71 0.65 -3.41 -18.30
CA ALA A 71 0.98 -3.26 -16.89
C ALA A 71 0.11 -2.20 -16.20
N PRO A 72 -0.34 -2.44 -14.93
CA PRO A 72 -1.30 -1.57 -14.27
C PRO A 72 -0.71 -0.24 -13.83
N PHE A 73 0.61 -0.11 -13.76
CA PHE A 73 1.28 1.08 -13.22
C PHE A 73 0.74 1.46 -11.83
N SER A 74 0.33 2.73 -11.64
CA SER A 74 -0.48 3.16 -10.50
C SER A 74 -1.98 2.92 -10.73
N GLY A 75 -2.36 2.28 -11.85
CA GLY A 75 -3.73 1.87 -12.15
C GLY A 75 -4.26 0.93 -11.08
N GLY A 76 -5.54 0.73 -10.97
CA GLY A 76 -6.10 -0.05 -9.89
C GLY A 76 -6.13 -1.55 -10.20
N VAL A 77 -5.79 -2.35 -9.20
CA VAL A 77 -6.26 -3.73 -9.14
C VAL A 77 -7.11 -3.87 -7.88
N TRP A 78 -8.37 -4.24 -8.05
CA TRP A 78 -9.36 -4.26 -6.98
C TRP A 78 -10.13 -5.57 -7.01
N TYR A 79 -10.58 -6.01 -5.83
CA TYR A 79 -11.64 -7.00 -5.75
C TYR A 79 -12.97 -6.29 -5.58
N ASP A 80 -13.90 -6.52 -6.50
CA ASP A 80 -15.26 -6.01 -6.43
C ASP A 80 -16.16 -7.10 -5.82
N GLU A 81 -16.49 -6.96 -4.56
CA GLU A 81 -17.28 -7.92 -3.80
C GLU A 81 -18.70 -8.08 -4.36
N LEU A 82 -19.23 -7.06 -5.05
CA LEU A 82 -20.56 -7.13 -5.65
C LEU A 82 -20.59 -8.02 -6.89
N SER A 83 -19.56 -7.98 -7.72
CA SER A 83 -19.42 -8.84 -8.89
C SER A 83 -18.70 -10.16 -8.60
N GLY A 84 -18.02 -10.27 -7.43
CA GLY A 84 -17.23 -11.44 -7.07
C GLY A 84 -15.97 -11.61 -7.91
N LYS A 85 -15.43 -10.53 -8.48
CA LYS A 85 -14.32 -10.58 -9.42
C LYS A 85 -13.16 -9.69 -9.03
N PHE A 86 -11.96 -10.11 -9.40
CA PHE A 86 -10.79 -9.24 -9.49
C PHE A 86 -10.90 -8.43 -10.78
N LYS A 87 -10.69 -7.12 -10.67
CA LYS A 87 -10.72 -6.16 -11.78
C LYS A 87 -9.39 -5.44 -11.87
N MET A 88 -8.85 -5.31 -13.08
CA MET A 88 -7.58 -4.63 -13.33
C MET A 88 -7.75 -3.61 -14.44
N TRP A 89 -7.35 -2.38 -14.17
CA TRP A 89 -7.12 -1.34 -15.17
C TRP A 89 -5.63 -1.21 -15.40
N TYR A 90 -5.20 -1.40 -16.64
CA TYR A 90 -3.80 -1.41 -17.00
C TYR A 90 -3.52 -0.54 -18.21
N SER A 91 -2.30 -0.04 -18.28
CA SER A 91 -1.82 0.73 -19.43
C SER A 91 -1.35 -0.22 -20.52
N ALA A 92 -1.71 0.11 -21.78
CA ALA A 92 -1.35 -0.62 -22.98
C ALA A 92 -0.69 0.29 -24.00
N GLY A 93 0.15 -0.27 -24.90
CA GLY A 93 1.02 0.48 -25.81
C GLY A 93 0.34 1.14 -27.01
N GLY A 94 -0.99 1.01 -27.16
CA GLY A 94 -1.76 1.33 -28.36
C GLY A 94 -2.06 2.80 -28.65
N GLY A 95 -1.38 3.75 -28.00
CA GLY A 95 -1.53 5.16 -28.31
C GLY A 95 -1.07 5.52 -29.73
N LYS A 96 -1.82 6.42 -30.39
CA LYS A 96 -1.55 6.81 -31.79
C LYS A 96 -0.28 7.64 -31.95
N VAL A 97 0.07 8.41 -30.93
CA VAL A 97 1.22 9.32 -30.98
C VAL A 97 2.42 8.75 -30.22
N ASN A 98 2.39 8.71 -28.91
CA ASN A 98 3.45 8.16 -28.06
C ASN A 98 2.93 7.75 -26.66
N GLY A 99 1.64 7.90 -26.42
CA GLY A 99 1.01 7.65 -25.12
C GLY A 99 0.54 6.20 -24.96
N LEU A 100 0.12 5.92 -23.75
CA LEU A 100 -0.53 4.66 -23.39
C LEU A 100 -2.05 4.87 -23.39
N VAL A 101 -2.81 3.83 -23.64
CA VAL A 101 -4.27 3.79 -23.47
C VAL A 101 -4.61 2.93 -22.26
N THR A 102 -5.82 3.13 -21.70
CA THR A 102 -6.28 2.32 -20.56
C THR A 102 -7.10 1.14 -21.03
N CYS A 103 -6.67 -0.06 -20.67
CA CYS A 103 -7.36 -1.32 -20.90
C CYS A 103 -7.89 -1.92 -19.59
N TYR A 104 -8.82 -2.88 -19.74
CA TYR A 104 -9.47 -3.60 -18.65
C TYR A 104 -9.24 -5.10 -18.75
N ALA A 105 -9.05 -5.74 -17.61
CA ALA A 105 -9.06 -7.20 -17.49
C ALA A 105 -9.75 -7.62 -16.19
N GLU A 106 -10.30 -8.83 -16.17
CA GLU A 106 -10.93 -9.42 -14.99
C GLU A 106 -10.43 -10.83 -14.73
N SER A 107 -10.56 -11.28 -13.47
CA SER A 107 -10.17 -12.62 -13.05
C SER A 107 -11.08 -13.15 -11.95
N ASN A 108 -11.26 -14.48 -11.88
CA ASN A 108 -11.96 -15.16 -10.79
C ASN A 108 -11.03 -15.52 -9.62
N ASP A 109 -9.73 -15.66 -9.86
CA ASP A 109 -8.74 -16.15 -8.88
C ASP A 109 -7.57 -15.18 -8.62
N GLY A 110 -7.53 -14.07 -9.39
CA GLY A 110 -6.45 -13.09 -9.34
C GLY A 110 -5.14 -13.55 -9.98
N LYS A 111 -5.10 -14.71 -10.63
CA LYS A 111 -3.90 -15.30 -11.25
C LYS A 111 -4.05 -15.46 -12.76
N VAL A 112 -5.21 -15.90 -13.21
CA VAL A 112 -5.55 -16.05 -14.63
C VAL A 112 -6.47 -14.89 -15.01
N TRP A 113 -6.03 -14.05 -15.94
CA TRP A 113 -6.71 -12.84 -16.34
C TRP A 113 -7.34 -12.97 -17.72
N PHE A 114 -8.60 -12.54 -17.82
CA PHE A 114 -9.37 -12.49 -19.06
C PHE A 114 -9.50 -11.03 -19.51
N LYS A 115 -9.32 -10.80 -20.81
CA LYS A 115 -9.47 -9.49 -21.49
C LYS A 115 -10.77 -9.53 -22.29
N PRO A 116 -11.90 -9.02 -21.76
CA PRO A 116 -13.18 -9.09 -22.44
C PRO A 116 -13.20 -8.17 -23.66
N GLU A 117 -13.95 -8.55 -24.69
CA GLU A 117 -14.33 -7.63 -25.75
C GLU A 117 -15.39 -6.68 -25.23
N LEU A 118 -15.17 -5.38 -25.39
CA LEU A 118 -16.03 -4.31 -24.88
C LEU A 118 -16.55 -3.46 -26.04
N ASP A 119 -17.60 -2.68 -25.76
CA ASP A 119 -18.27 -1.79 -26.73
C ASP A 119 -17.67 -0.38 -26.78
N VAL A 120 -16.87 0.03 -25.78
CA VAL A 120 -16.19 1.35 -25.72
C VAL A 120 -15.29 1.56 -26.95
N VAL A 121 -14.47 0.57 -27.28
CA VAL A 121 -13.78 0.44 -28.57
C VAL A 121 -14.04 -0.96 -29.08
N PRO A 122 -15.00 -1.13 -30.00
CA PRO A 122 -15.48 -2.44 -30.41
C PRO A 122 -14.39 -3.44 -30.81
N GLY A 123 -14.50 -4.66 -30.30
CA GLY A 123 -13.53 -5.74 -30.54
C GLY A 123 -12.27 -5.64 -29.69
N THR A 124 -12.23 -4.73 -28.73
CA THR A 124 -11.07 -4.56 -27.82
C THR A 124 -11.51 -4.54 -26.34
N ASN A 125 -10.55 -4.57 -25.44
CA ASN A 125 -10.75 -4.33 -24.00
C ASN A 125 -10.29 -2.92 -23.57
N ILE A 126 -10.18 -1.99 -24.52
CA ILE A 126 -9.86 -0.58 -24.24
C ILE A 126 -11.07 0.09 -23.58
N VAL A 127 -10.89 0.72 -22.44
CA VAL A 127 -11.92 1.47 -21.71
C VAL A 127 -11.73 2.97 -21.76
N ASP A 128 -10.53 3.45 -22.14
CA ASP A 128 -10.27 4.87 -22.38
C ASP A 128 -9.13 5.05 -23.38
N THR A 129 -9.36 5.91 -24.38
CA THR A 129 -8.41 6.19 -25.48
C THR A 129 -7.57 7.45 -25.24
N VAL A 130 -7.77 8.15 -24.13
CA VAL A 130 -6.96 9.33 -23.79
C VAL A 130 -5.51 8.89 -23.54
N GLU A 131 -4.61 9.40 -24.37
CA GLU A 131 -3.19 9.06 -24.24
C GLU A 131 -2.60 9.68 -22.96
N HIS A 132 -1.96 8.83 -22.16
CA HIS A 132 -1.43 9.19 -20.85
C HIS A 132 -0.05 8.59 -20.60
N ASP A 133 0.64 9.14 -19.61
CA ASP A 133 1.87 8.58 -19.07
C ASP A 133 1.59 7.56 -17.97
N CYS A 134 0.64 7.85 -17.09
CA CYS A 134 0.16 6.94 -16.06
C CYS A 134 -1.31 7.21 -15.70
N VAL A 135 -1.92 6.24 -15.04
CA VAL A 135 -3.31 6.29 -14.60
C VAL A 135 -3.42 5.73 -13.19
N SER A 136 -4.32 6.30 -12.37
CA SER A 136 -4.79 5.70 -11.12
C SER A 136 -6.29 5.46 -11.23
N VAL A 137 -6.76 4.24 -10.99
CA VAL A 137 -8.18 3.89 -10.95
C VAL A 137 -8.55 3.41 -9.57
N LEU A 138 -9.52 4.09 -8.95
CA LEU A 138 -10.02 3.77 -7.62
C LEU A 138 -11.42 3.15 -7.74
N LEU A 139 -11.63 2.00 -7.10
CA LEU A 139 -12.94 1.53 -6.69
C LEU A 139 -13.23 2.15 -5.32
N ASP A 140 -13.96 3.26 -5.32
CA ASP A 140 -14.25 4.01 -4.11
C ASP A 140 -15.40 3.38 -3.34
N LYS A 141 -15.07 2.59 -2.33
CA LYS A 141 -16.04 1.86 -1.50
C LYS A 141 -16.78 2.75 -0.51
N TYR A 142 -16.36 4.02 -0.40
CA TYR A 142 -16.95 5.02 0.51
C TYR A 142 -17.84 6.03 -0.22
N GLU A 143 -17.85 5.99 -1.56
CA GLU A 143 -18.69 6.85 -2.40
C GLU A 143 -20.15 6.35 -2.39
N ASN A 144 -21.07 7.26 -2.08
CA ASN A 144 -22.50 6.96 -2.03
C ASN A 144 -23.20 7.09 -3.40
N ARG A 145 -22.58 7.84 -4.33
CA ARG A 145 -23.10 8.05 -5.68
C ARG A 145 -22.65 6.94 -6.60
N THR A 146 -23.58 6.14 -7.13
CA THR A 146 -23.27 5.03 -8.03
C THR A 146 -22.56 5.46 -9.30
N ASP A 147 -22.88 6.64 -9.85
CA ASP A 147 -22.25 7.19 -11.05
C ASP A 147 -20.80 7.64 -10.84
N ARG A 148 -20.31 7.72 -9.59
CA ARG A 148 -18.95 8.08 -9.19
C ARG A 148 -18.19 6.97 -8.48
N LYS A 149 -18.75 5.76 -8.43
CA LYS A 149 -18.18 4.60 -7.73
C LYS A 149 -16.74 4.29 -8.15
N TYR A 150 -16.45 4.44 -9.44
CA TYR A 150 -15.10 4.35 -9.97
C TYR A 150 -14.60 5.73 -10.36
N LYS A 151 -13.34 6.01 -10.02
CA LYS A 151 -12.66 7.27 -10.30
C LYS A 151 -11.37 6.99 -11.04
N MET A 152 -11.20 7.62 -12.20
CA MET A 152 -9.99 7.50 -13.02
C MET A 152 -9.27 8.83 -13.07
N PHE A 153 -8.01 8.83 -12.64
CA PHE A 153 -7.10 9.97 -12.66
C PHE A 153 -6.01 9.69 -13.70
N LEU A 154 -6.08 10.34 -14.84
CA LEU A 154 -5.15 10.17 -15.96
C LEU A 154 -4.14 11.31 -15.96
N VAL A 155 -2.85 11.01 -15.89
CA VAL A 155 -1.78 11.99 -16.20
C VAL A 155 -1.58 11.98 -17.70
N ALA A 156 -2.40 12.79 -18.38
CA ALA A 156 -2.61 12.76 -19.82
C ALA A 156 -1.73 13.81 -20.52
N PHE A 157 -1.30 13.48 -21.75
CA PHE A 157 -0.55 14.41 -22.59
C PHE A 157 -1.45 15.53 -23.09
N ASN A 158 -0.92 16.74 -23.08
CA ASN A 158 -1.50 17.94 -23.69
C ASN A 158 -0.95 18.13 -25.09
N ASN A 159 -1.61 18.98 -25.90
CA ASN A 159 -1.13 19.32 -27.24
C ASN A 159 0.28 19.92 -27.30
N SER A 160 0.73 20.52 -26.20
CA SER A 160 2.08 21.09 -26.04
C SER A 160 3.15 20.01 -25.70
N GLY A 161 2.75 18.75 -25.50
CA GLY A 161 3.65 17.68 -25.02
C GLY A 161 3.89 17.68 -23.51
N SER A 162 3.33 18.64 -22.76
CA SER A 162 3.26 18.61 -21.30
C SER A 162 2.15 17.66 -20.83
N VAL A 163 2.06 17.40 -19.53
CA VAL A 163 1.02 16.55 -18.96
C VAL A 163 0.18 17.30 -17.94
N SER A 164 -1.10 16.92 -17.83
CA SER A 164 -2.01 17.34 -16.78
C SER A 164 -2.85 16.17 -16.31
N MET A 165 -3.33 16.21 -15.08
CA MET A 165 -4.24 15.21 -14.54
C MET A 165 -5.67 15.50 -14.97
N LYS A 166 -6.36 14.48 -15.48
CA LYS A 166 -7.78 14.51 -15.83
C LYS A 166 -8.56 13.53 -14.97
N LEU A 167 -9.68 13.96 -14.41
CA LEU A 167 -10.58 13.12 -13.61
C LEU A 167 -11.80 12.72 -14.43
N LYS A 168 -12.13 11.43 -14.39
CA LYS A 168 -13.36 10.84 -14.94
C LYS A 168 -14.03 9.94 -13.93
N TYR A 169 -15.35 9.77 -14.03
CA TYR A 169 -16.15 8.87 -13.21
C TYR A 169 -16.78 7.76 -14.01
N SER A 170 -17.09 6.65 -13.34
CA SER A 170 -17.82 5.53 -13.90
C SER A 170 -18.64 4.81 -12.82
N SER A 171 -19.76 4.24 -13.22
CA SER A 171 -20.58 3.36 -12.37
C SER A 171 -20.12 1.90 -12.40
N ASP A 172 -19.43 1.47 -13.45
CA ASP A 172 -19.05 0.06 -13.72
C ASP A 172 -17.53 -0.16 -13.88
N GLY A 173 -16.79 0.95 -14.09
CA GLY A 173 -15.34 0.91 -14.36
C GLY A 173 -14.99 0.65 -15.83
N ILE A 174 -15.98 0.58 -16.72
CA ILE A 174 -15.86 0.35 -18.17
C ILE A 174 -16.24 1.60 -18.95
N HIS A 175 -17.44 2.13 -18.67
CA HIS A 175 -17.98 3.33 -19.34
C HIS A 175 -17.64 4.58 -18.53
N TRP A 176 -16.74 5.38 -19.06
CA TRP A 176 -16.23 6.57 -18.37
C TRP A 176 -16.90 7.86 -18.86
N SER A 177 -17.20 8.72 -17.93
CA SER A 177 -17.76 10.06 -18.22
C SER A 177 -16.77 10.91 -19.04
N SER A 178 -17.27 12.02 -19.60
CA SER A 178 -16.40 13.13 -20.02
C SER A 178 -15.55 13.60 -18.83
N THR A 179 -14.41 14.25 -19.11
CA THR A 179 -13.54 14.84 -18.08
C THR A 179 -14.31 15.80 -17.17
N LYS A 180 -14.17 15.66 -15.84
CA LYS A 180 -14.86 16.45 -14.83
C LYS A 180 -13.97 17.54 -14.24
N ALA A 181 -12.66 17.25 -14.12
CA ALA A 181 -11.67 18.22 -13.66
C ALA A 181 -10.36 18.03 -14.42
N VAL A 182 -9.61 19.12 -14.56
CA VAL A 182 -8.28 19.16 -15.19
C VAL A 182 -7.35 19.96 -14.32
N SER A 183 -6.17 19.45 -14.05
CA SER A 183 -5.12 20.15 -13.30
C SER A 183 -4.39 21.19 -14.17
N GLY A 184 -3.60 22.02 -13.54
CA GLY A 184 -2.49 22.70 -14.22
C GLY A 184 -1.48 21.69 -14.78
N GLU A 185 -0.40 22.21 -15.38
CA GLU A 185 0.70 21.38 -15.84
C GLU A 185 1.37 20.63 -14.69
N LEU A 186 1.66 19.34 -14.88
CA LEU A 186 2.31 18.49 -13.90
C LEU A 186 3.64 17.94 -14.45
N TYR A 187 4.39 17.26 -13.58
CA TYR A 187 5.37 16.26 -14.00
C TYR A 187 4.65 14.90 -14.19
N ASP A 188 5.31 13.98 -14.90
CA ASP A 188 4.87 12.59 -15.05
C ASP A 188 4.82 11.85 -13.69
N ARG A 189 4.23 10.67 -13.65
CA ARG A 189 4.23 9.75 -12.47
C ARG A 189 3.64 10.36 -11.20
N CYS A 190 2.41 10.83 -11.28
CA CYS A 190 1.59 11.16 -10.13
C CYS A 190 0.65 9.99 -9.82
N ALA A 191 0.34 9.78 -8.55
CA ALA A 191 -0.61 8.78 -8.09
C ALA A 191 -1.67 9.41 -7.21
N VAL A 192 -2.84 8.78 -7.14
CA VAL A 192 -3.97 9.24 -6.30
C VAL A 192 -4.51 8.06 -5.52
N TYR A 193 -4.85 8.29 -4.26
CA TYR A 193 -5.55 7.34 -3.41
C TYR A 193 -6.53 8.06 -2.48
N TYR A 194 -7.50 7.33 -1.94
CA TYR A 194 -8.37 7.84 -0.88
C TYR A 194 -7.82 7.45 0.48
N ASP A 195 -7.74 8.43 1.38
CA ASP A 195 -7.31 8.26 2.76
C ASP A 195 -8.51 8.43 3.70
N PRO A 196 -9.10 7.34 4.20
CA PRO A 196 -10.26 7.40 5.07
C PRO A 196 -9.95 7.89 6.49
N PHE A 197 -8.67 7.95 6.89
CA PHE A 197 -8.29 8.45 8.22
C PHE A 197 -8.39 9.97 8.33
N ILE A 198 -8.26 10.66 7.21
CA ILE A 198 -8.44 12.11 7.12
C ILE A 198 -9.63 12.51 6.23
N ASP A 199 -10.34 11.51 5.66
CA ASP A 199 -11.49 11.67 4.77
C ASP A 199 -11.15 12.57 3.56
N LYS A 200 -10.07 12.19 2.80
CA LYS A 200 -9.60 12.97 1.65
C LYS A 200 -9.01 12.09 0.54
N TYR A 201 -9.13 12.58 -0.68
CA TYR A 201 -8.32 12.12 -1.80
C TYR A 201 -6.95 12.78 -1.70
N VAL A 202 -5.91 11.97 -1.70
CA VAL A 202 -4.52 12.42 -1.62
C VAL A 202 -3.86 12.25 -2.98
N LEU A 203 -3.28 13.33 -3.48
CA LEU A 203 -2.49 13.36 -4.69
C LEU A 203 -1.00 13.33 -4.32
N SER A 204 -0.32 12.25 -4.69
CA SER A 204 1.13 12.12 -4.60
C SER A 204 1.73 12.70 -5.88
N LEU A 205 2.06 14.00 -5.85
CA LEU A 205 2.55 14.73 -7.00
C LEU A 205 4.06 14.62 -7.11
N LYS A 206 4.57 14.29 -8.30
CA LYS A 206 6.01 14.36 -8.55
C LYS A 206 6.46 15.81 -8.54
N THR A 207 7.60 16.05 -7.90
CA THR A 207 8.33 17.33 -7.99
C THR A 207 9.80 17.08 -8.29
N ILE A 208 10.51 18.10 -8.75
CA ILE A 208 11.95 18.06 -9.01
C ILE A 208 12.59 19.18 -8.21
N ASN A 209 13.68 18.83 -7.50
CA ASN A 209 14.50 19.82 -6.82
C ASN A 209 15.98 19.66 -7.20
N GLY A 210 16.76 20.71 -7.00
CA GLY A 210 18.15 20.74 -7.42
C GLY A 210 19.06 19.72 -6.70
N VAL A 211 18.70 19.33 -5.47
CA VAL A 211 19.51 18.43 -4.62
C VAL A 211 19.05 16.98 -4.73
N TYR A 212 17.74 16.76 -4.58
CA TYR A 212 17.17 15.40 -4.50
C TYR A 212 16.59 14.92 -5.82
N ARG A 213 16.58 15.75 -6.83
CA ARG A 213 15.95 15.54 -8.14
C ARG A 213 14.48 15.14 -7.97
N ARG A 214 14.10 13.86 -8.21
CA ARG A 214 12.70 13.40 -8.06
C ARG A 214 12.33 13.20 -6.60
N ALA A 215 11.31 13.93 -6.18
CA ALA A 215 10.71 13.89 -4.85
C ALA A 215 9.19 13.94 -4.96
N ARG A 216 8.49 13.99 -3.83
CA ARG A 216 7.03 14.05 -3.77
C ARG A 216 6.52 15.28 -3.06
N CYS A 217 5.40 15.79 -3.57
CA CYS A 217 4.56 16.78 -2.92
C CYS A 217 3.20 16.16 -2.57
N PHE A 218 2.60 16.69 -1.53
CA PHE A 218 1.31 16.29 -0.98
C PHE A 218 0.27 17.37 -1.29
N LEU A 219 -0.85 16.94 -1.85
CA LEU A 219 -2.07 17.73 -1.96
C LEU A 219 -3.24 16.82 -1.57
N ALA A 220 -4.17 17.29 -0.75
CA ALA A 220 -5.32 16.50 -0.34
C ALA A 220 -6.57 17.36 -0.16
N ASP A 221 -7.69 16.90 -0.71
CA ASP A 221 -9.01 17.49 -0.52
C ASP A 221 -10.10 16.42 -0.45
N LYS A 222 -11.24 16.75 0.18
CA LYS A 222 -12.42 15.87 0.23
C LYS A 222 -13.12 15.77 -1.11
N ASP A 223 -13.08 16.83 -1.89
CA ASP A 223 -13.60 16.87 -3.24
C ASP A 223 -12.50 16.52 -4.24
N PRO A 224 -12.57 15.36 -4.93
CA PRO A 224 -11.56 14.99 -5.91
C PRO A 224 -11.47 15.91 -7.11
N GLU A 225 -12.58 16.60 -7.48
CA GLU A 225 -12.59 17.59 -8.57
C GLU A 225 -11.79 18.84 -8.16
N LEU A 226 -11.97 19.31 -6.91
CA LEU A 226 -11.19 20.41 -6.37
C LEU A 226 -9.72 20.02 -6.20
N ALA A 227 -9.43 18.84 -5.65
CA ALA A 227 -8.05 18.35 -5.51
C ALA A 227 -7.31 18.37 -6.85
N VAL A 228 -7.93 17.84 -7.92
CA VAL A 228 -7.35 17.87 -9.26
C VAL A 228 -7.18 19.30 -9.78
N SER A 229 -8.19 20.16 -9.62
CA SER A 229 -8.14 21.55 -10.11
C SER A 229 -7.07 22.40 -9.44
N LEU A 230 -6.73 22.10 -8.18
CA LEU A 230 -5.66 22.78 -7.43
C LEU A 230 -4.26 22.22 -7.75
N ALA A 231 -4.16 21.06 -8.36
CA ALA A 231 -2.86 20.42 -8.64
C ALA A 231 -2.14 21.12 -9.79
N HIS A 232 -0.86 21.42 -9.58
CA HIS A 232 0.02 21.97 -10.60
C HIS A 232 1.49 21.62 -10.30
N ARG A 233 2.35 21.80 -11.28
CA ARG A 233 3.79 21.58 -11.15
C ARG A 233 4.40 22.62 -10.21
N THR A 234 5.04 22.14 -9.14
CA THR A 234 5.76 22.99 -8.20
C THR A 234 7.25 22.68 -8.22
N PHE A 235 8.04 23.70 -7.90
CA PHE A 235 9.43 23.56 -7.49
C PHE A 235 9.49 23.66 -5.97
N ILE A 236 10.33 22.85 -5.31
CA ILE A 236 10.39 22.73 -3.83
C ILE A 236 10.62 24.07 -3.11
N ASN A 237 11.12 25.07 -3.80
CA ASN A 237 11.35 26.41 -3.22
C ASN A 237 10.17 27.38 -3.42
N GLY A 238 9.04 26.92 -3.99
CA GLY A 238 7.82 27.72 -4.13
C GLY A 238 6.89 27.52 -2.95
N GLU A 239 6.55 28.57 -2.23
CA GLU A 239 5.45 28.52 -1.28
C GLU A 239 4.14 28.35 -2.04
N ASP A 240 3.50 27.19 -1.88
CA ASP A 240 2.17 26.92 -2.39
C ASP A 240 1.22 26.70 -1.22
N LYS A 241 0.08 27.36 -1.25
CA LYS A 241 -0.94 27.29 -0.20
C LYS A 241 -1.54 25.88 -0.06
N PHE A 242 -1.61 25.10 -1.15
CA PHE A 242 -2.32 23.82 -1.22
C PHE A 242 -1.39 22.64 -1.36
N ILE A 243 -0.22 22.82 -1.99
CA ILE A 243 0.74 21.79 -2.30
C ILE A 243 1.94 21.93 -1.38
N ARG A 244 2.20 20.90 -0.56
CA ARG A 244 3.33 20.88 0.38
C ARG A 244 4.38 19.89 -0.07
N PHE A 245 5.66 20.25 0.10
CA PHE A 245 6.72 19.25 0.02
C PHE A 245 6.44 18.13 1.01
N TRP A 246 6.63 16.89 0.57
CA TRP A 246 6.29 15.73 1.36
C TRP A 246 7.52 14.96 1.79
N PHE A 247 8.18 14.30 0.85
CA PHE A 247 9.38 13.54 1.12
C PHE A 247 10.23 13.33 -0.12
N ASN A 248 11.47 12.91 0.12
CA ASN A 248 12.48 12.48 -0.84
C ASN A 248 13.14 11.19 -0.33
N THR A 249 14.20 10.73 -1.02
CA THR A 249 15.09 9.69 -0.50
C THR A 249 15.95 10.21 0.62
N ASP A 250 16.36 9.33 1.52
CA ASP A 250 17.39 9.55 2.53
C ASP A 250 18.69 8.82 2.17
N ASP A 251 19.73 8.96 3.00
CA ASP A 251 21.06 8.43 2.71
C ASP A 251 21.15 6.90 2.84
N ASP A 252 20.19 6.28 3.56
CA ASP A 252 20.10 4.84 3.78
C ASP A 252 19.26 4.12 2.69
N ASP A 253 18.60 4.87 1.79
CA ASP A 253 17.83 4.28 0.70
C ASP A 253 18.77 3.50 -0.26
N PRO A 254 18.33 2.36 -0.82
CA PRO A 254 19.17 1.47 -1.61
C PRO A 254 19.73 2.16 -2.85
N ARG A 255 21.01 1.93 -3.09
CA ARG A 255 21.76 2.46 -4.24
C ARG A 255 21.97 1.39 -5.29
N HIS A 256 22.22 1.81 -6.53
CA HIS A 256 22.49 0.90 -7.62
C HIS A 256 23.80 0.12 -7.35
N PRO A 257 23.79 -1.24 -7.45
CA PRO A 257 24.99 -2.04 -7.13
C PRO A 257 26.23 -1.68 -7.97
N LEU A 258 26.03 -1.31 -9.24
CA LEU A 258 27.13 -0.92 -10.15
C LEU A 258 27.48 0.58 -10.08
N PHE A 259 26.61 1.42 -9.49
CA PHE A 259 26.78 2.87 -9.43
C PHE A 259 26.46 3.39 -8.02
N PRO A 260 27.23 2.99 -7.00
CA PRO A 260 26.91 3.29 -5.60
C PRO A 260 26.98 4.79 -5.25
N ASP A 261 27.67 5.58 -6.07
CA ASP A 261 27.79 7.03 -5.89
C ASP A 261 26.55 7.80 -6.39
N LEU A 262 25.71 7.17 -7.21
CA LEU A 262 24.49 7.81 -7.67
C LEU A 262 23.46 7.86 -6.52
N ARG A 263 22.94 9.06 -6.27
CA ARG A 263 21.89 9.25 -5.28
C ARG A 263 20.57 8.65 -5.79
N PRO A 264 19.89 7.79 -5.00
CA PRO A 264 18.57 7.30 -5.36
C PRO A 264 17.53 8.43 -5.36
N GLN A 265 16.39 8.21 -6.03
CA GLN A 265 15.33 9.20 -6.20
C GLN A 265 13.97 8.52 -6.00
N ILE A 266 12.95 9.26 -5.51
CA ILE A 266 11.59 8.73 -5.44
C ILE A 266 10.93 8.84 -6.81
N TYR A 267 10.82 7.70 -7.50
CA TYR A 267 10.23 7.63 -8.83
C TYR A 267 8.70 7.71 -8.79
N ASN A 268 8.07 6.91 -7.93
CA ASN A 268 6.63 6.92 -7.69
C ASN A 268 6.31 6.62 -6.23
N HIS A 269 5.07 6.86 -5.82
CA HIS A 269 4.57 6.54 -4.49
C HIS A 269 3.07 6.33 -4.55
N GLU A 270 2.62 5.16 -4.14
CA GLU A 270 1.24 4.80 -3.90
C GLU A 270 1.02 4.53 -2.42
N ALA A 271 -0.19 4.76 -1.94
CA ALA A 271 -0.57 4.39 -0.58
C ALA A 271 -2.01 3.86 -0.52
N MET A 272 -2.29 3.09 0.55
CA MET A 272 -3.56 2.41 0.70
C MET A 272 -3.90 2.18 2.17
N PRO A 273 -5.16 2.40 2.59
CA PRO A 273 -5.59 2.03 3.92
C PRO A 273 -5.62 0.51 4.07
N TYR A 274 -4.99 0.03 5.14
CA TYR A 274 -4.99 -1.38 5.51
C TYR A 274 -5.08 -1.49 7.04
N GLU A 275 -6.11 -2.16 7.52
CA GLU A 275 -6.43 -2.27 8.94
C GLU A 275 -6.51 -0.88 9.60
N ASN A 276 -5.63 -0.52 10.51
CA ASN A 276 -5.66 0.76 11.22
C ASN A 276 -4.56 1.76 10.81
N LEU A 277 -3.93 1.54 9.65
CA LEU A 277 -2.87 2.41 9.13
C LEU A 277 -2.89 2.53 7.59
N LEU A 278 -2.13 3.46 7.05
CA LEU A 278 -1.80 3.50 5.63
C LEU A 278 -0.51 2.72 5.38
N LEU A 279 -0.53 1.85 4.38
CA LEU A 279 0.67 1.27 3.77
C LEU A 279 1.10 2.15 2.59
N GLY A 280 2.39 2.46 2.48
CA GLY A 280 2.98 3.20 1.37
C GLY A 280 3.98 2.35 0.60
N TYR A 281 3.92 2.43 -0.73
CA TYR A 281 4.85 1.75 -1.64
C TYR A 281 5.69 2.80 -2.34
N PHE A 282 6.99 2.79 -2.06
CA PHE A 282 7.95 3.78 -2.56
C PHE A 282 8.77 3.16 -3.68
N SER A 283 8.52 3.58 -4.91
CA SER A 283 9.35 3.22 -6.05
C SER A 283 10.63 4.04 -6.00
N VAL A 284 11.74 3.39 -5.68
CA VAL A 284 13.05 4.03 -5.57
C VAL A 284 13.85 3.78 -6.82
N TRP A 285 14.07 4.84 -7.60
CA TRP A 285 14.95 4.80 -8.74
C TRP A 285 16.39 4.99 -8.30
N GLN A 286 17.20 3.99 -8.61
CA GLN A 286 18.62 3.95 -8.23
C GLN A 286 19.56 4.48 -9.33
N GLY A 287 18.99 4.87 -10.48
CA GLY A 287 19.77 5.34 -11.64
C GLY A 287 20.20 4.19 -12.57
N PRO A 288 21.11 4.46 -13.56
CA PRO A 288 21.45 5.79 -14.04
C PRO A 288 20.28 6.50 -14.75
N GLU A 289 20.51 7.74 -15.23
CA GLU A 289 19.53 8.43 -16.09
C GLU A 289 19.39 7.71 -17.44
N ASN A 290 18.23 7.88 -18.10
CA ASN A 290 17.93 7.15 -19.33
C ASN A 290 19.03 7.25 -20.38
N LYS A 291 19.61 8.44 -20.57
CA LYS A 291 20.70 8.67 -21.54
C LYS A 291 21.95 7.88 -21.16
N GLU A 292 22.33 7.89 -19.90
CA GLU A 292 23.48 7.14 -19.40
C GLU A 292 23.24 5.63 -19.48
N CYS A 293 22.01 5.16 -19.24
CA CYS A 293 21.66 3.75 -19.45
C CYS A 293 21.94 3.30 -20.89
N VAL A 294 21.65 4.19 -21.88
CA VAL A 294 21.95 3.94 -23.31
C VAL A 294 23.46 3.79 -23.53
N GLU A 295 24.21 4.78 -23.08
CA GLU A 295 25.66 4.86 -23.31
C GLU A 295 26.39 3.70 -22.61
N LEU A 296 25.98 3.37 -21.39
CA LEU A 296 26.61 2.33 -20.58
C LEU A 296 26.03 0.92 -20.84
N LYS A 297 24.99 0.80 -21.66
CA LYS A 297 24.28 -0.46 -21.96
C LYS A 297 23.78 -1.19 -20.70
N VAL A 298 23.33 -0.43 -19.70
CA VAL A 298 22.76 -0.94 -18.46
C VAL A 298 21.27 -0.62 -18.36
N GLN A 299 20.55 -1.38 -17.57
CA GLN A 299 19.14 -1.13 -17.33
C GLN A 299 18.93 -0.05 -16.27
N LYS A 300 17.86 0.70 -16.43
CA LYS A 300 17.32 1.58 -15.39
C LYS A 300 16.79 0.73 -14.24
N ARG A 301 17.25 1.00 -13.03
CA ARG A 301 16.87 0.21 -11.85
C ARG A 301 15.86 0.96 -10.98
N ASN A 302 14.72 0.31 -10.72
CA ASN A 302 13.75 0.69 -9.71
C ASN A 302 13.37 -0.53 -8.87
N GLU A 303 13.25 -0.33 -7.57
CA GLU A 303 12.74 -1.33 -6.62
C GLU A 303 11.71 -0.68 -5.71
N ILE A 304 10.84 -1.50 -5.10
CA ILE A 304 9.78 -1.00 -4.22
C ILE A 304 10.21 -1.19 -2.77
N LEU A 305 10.22 -0.11 -2.01
CA LEU A 305 10.26 -0.14 -0.55
C LEU A 305 8.85 -0.02 0.02
N ILE A 306 8.66 -0.54 1.22
CA ILE A 306 7.41 -0.37 1.97
C ILE A 306 7.62 0.57 3.15
N GLY A 307 6.61 1.39 3.43
CA GLY A 307 6.50 2.20 4.63
C GLY A 307 5.07 2.19 5.15
N TRP A 308 4.84 2.81 6.27
CA TRP A 308 3.50 2.97 6.85
C TRP A 308 3.38 4.29 7.59
N THR A 309 2.14 4.75 7.76
CA THR A 309 1.83 5.96 8.54
C THR A 309 0.49 5.84 9.25
N LYS A 310 0.33 6.58 10.36
CA LYS A 310 -0.94 6.76 11.08
C LYS A 310 -1.49 8.17 10.96
N ASP A 311 -0.69 9.13 10.54
CA ASP A 311 -1.07 10.55 10.44
C ASP A 311 -1.21 11.03 8.99
N SER A 312 -1.11 10.10 8.02
CA SER A 312 -1.25 10.35 6.58
C SER A 312 -0.16 11.23 5.96
N PHE A 313 0.82 11.65 6.74
CA PHE A 313 1.86 12.55 6.26
C PHE A 313 3.28 12.09 6.60
N ASN A 314 3.54 11.65 7.83
CA ASN A 314 4.87 11.22 8.27
C ASN A 314 5.02 9.70 8.08
N TRP A 315 5.93 9.30 7.20
CA TRP A 315 6.13 7.90 6.85
C TRP A 315 7.23 7.26 7.68
N ASN A 316 6.93 6.12 8.30
CA ASN A 316 7.94 5.21 8.82
C ASN A 316 8.48 4.35 7.65
N ARG A 317 9.77 4.49 7.35
CA ARG A 317 10.49 3.77 6.28
C ARG A 317 11.80 3.19 6.82
N GLU A 318 11.79 2.63 8.02
CA GLU A 318 12.99 2.06 8.66
C GLU A 318 13.58 0.89 7.86
N ASN A 319 12.73 0.07 7.25
CA ASN A 319 13.21 -1.03 6.44
C ASN A 319 13.69 -0.52 5.07
N LYS A 320 15.00 -0.62 4.85
CA LYS A 320 15.67 -0.19 3.60
C LYS A 320 15.92 -1.33 2.62
N LYS A 321 15.55 -2.57 2.97
CA LYS A 321 15.57 -3.68 2.00
C LYS A 321 14.38 -3.56 1.06
N PRO A 322 14.57 -3.79 -0.25
CA PRO A 322 13.46 -3.81 -1.18
C PRO A 322 12.37 -4.79 -0.76
N PHE A 323 11.13 -4.30 -0.67
CA PHE A 323 9.94 -5.10 -0.40
C PHE A 323 9.60 -5.97 -1.61
N LEU A 324 9.75 -5.39 -2.81
CA LEU A 324 9.66 -6.08 -4.08
C LEU A 324 10.96 -5.79 -4.84
N PRO A 325 11.96 -6.69 -4.75
CA PRO A 325 13.23 -6.55 -5.43
C PRO A 325 13.11 -6.89 -6.92
N VAL A 326 13.99 -6.33 -7.72
CA VAL A 326 14.18 -6.78 -9.11
C VAL A 326 14.83 -8.16 -9.15
N ASP A 327 14.66 -8.85 -10.28
CA ASP A 327 15.45 -10.04 -10.58
C ASP A 327 16.74 -9.63 -11.31
N GLU A 328 17.84 -10.18 -10.89
CA GLU A 328 19.15 -9.92 -11.54
C GLU A 328 19.36 -10.76 -12.82
N ASN A 329 18.50 -11.77 -13.06
CA ASN A 329 18.49 -12.50 -14.32
C ASN A 329 17.91 -11.61 -15.42
N PRO A 330 18.68 -11.27 -16.49
CA PRO A 330 18.21 -10.40 -17.55
C PRO A 330 17.02 -10.92 -18.36
N GLU A 331 16.74 -12.22 -18.29
CA GLU A 331 15.60 -12.86 -18.94
C GLU A 331 14.32 -12.85 -18.09
N ALA A 332 14.41 -12.41 -16.83
CA ALA A 332 13.24 -12.34 -15.96
C ALA A 332 12.31 -11.19 -16.36
N TRP A 333 10.99 -11.41 -16.19
CA TRP A 333 9.95 -10.44 -16.51
C TRP A 333 10.08 -9.08 -15.77
N ASN A 334 10.80 -9.06 -14.65
CA ASN A 334 11.08 -7.91 -13.80
C ASN A 334 12.58 -7.60 -13.70
N ALA A 335 13.35 -8.01 -14.70
CA ALA A 335 14.79 -7.78 -14.73
C ALA A 335 15.11 -6.28 -14.65
N GLY A 336 15.78 -5.87 -13.61
CA GLY A 336 16.25 -4.51 -13.40
C GLY A 336 15.18 -3.46 -13.04
N ASN A 337 13.86 -3.73 -13.21
CA ASN A 337 12.92 -2.63 -13.00
C ASN A 337 11.52 -3.09 -12.56
N ILE A 338 11.12 -2.68 -11.34
CA ILE A 338 9.74 -2.68 -10.87
C ILE A 338 9.32 -1.23 -10.67
N GLN A 339 8.44 -0.72 -11.55
CA GLN A 339 8.15 0.71 -11.58
C GLN A 339 7.10 1.16 -10.59
N SER A 340 6.11 0.34 -10.29
CA SER A 340 5.06 0.66 -9.32
C SER A 340 4.31 -0.60 -8.88
N VAL A 341 3.69 -0.51 -7.74
CA VAL A 341 2.62 -1.42 -7.29
C VAL A 341 1.29 -0.86 -7.82
N ALA A 342 0.34 -1.71 -8.10
CA ALA A 342 -0.98 -1.29 -8.59
C ALA A 342 -1.92 -0.82 -7.46
N GLY A 343 -1.41 -0.03 -6.54
CA GLY A 343 -2.15 0.53 -5.42
C GLY A 343 -2.36 -0.48 -4.29
N CYS A 344 -3.46 -1.20 -4.30
CA CYS A 344 -3.92 -1.97 -3.15
C CYS A 344 -3.42 -3.42 -3.12
N PRO A 345 -3.01 -3.96 -1.95
CA PRO A 345 -3.04 -5.40 -1.77
C PRO A 345 -4.50 -5.89 -1.71
N ILE A 346 -4.76 -7.06 -2.27
CA ILE A 346 -6.06 -7.74 -2.18
C ILE A 346 -5.95 -8.87 -1.16
N ILE A 347 -6.94 -8.97 -0.27
CA ILE A 347 -6.97 -9.99 0.78
C ILE A 347 -7.61 -11.27 0.22
N VAL A 348 -6.82 -12.33 0.06
CA VAL A 348 -7.28 -13.62 -0.46
C VAL A 348 -7.02 -14.70 0.60
N GLY A 349 -8.04 -15.00 1.39
CA GLY A 349 -7.90 -15.91 2.53
C GLY A 349 -6.85 -15.41 3.52
N ASP A 350 -5.82 -16.23 3.75
CA ASP A 350 -4.71 -15.93 4.65
C ASP A 350 -3.54 -15.17 3.98
N SER A 351 -3.75 -14.65 2.76
CA SER A 351 -2.69 -14.01 1.97
C SER A 351 -3.09 -12.62 1.49
N LEU A 352 -2.09 -11.78 1.27
CA LEU A 352 -2.18 -10.52 0.54
C LEU A 352 -1.59 -10.72 -0.84
N TYR A 353 -2.30 -10.27 -1.88
CA TYR A 353 -1.88 -10.27 -3.27
C TYR A 353 -1.44 -8.87 -3.68
N PHE A 354 -0.21 -8.74 -4.16
CA PHE A 354 0.37 -7.49 -4.67
C PHE A 354 0.58 -7.63 -6.16
N TYR A 355 0.01 -6.70 -6.93
CA TYR A 355 0.25 -6.62 -8.38
C TYR A 355 1.23 -5.48 -8.66
N MET A 356 2.14 -5.68 -9.59
CA MET A 356 3.15 -4.68 -9.93
C MET A 356 3.50 -4.68 -11.41
N SER A 357 4.02 -3.54 -11.86
CA SER A 357 4.55 -3.35 -13.19
C SER A 357 6.02 -3.74 -13.24
N GLY A 358 6.33 -4.86 -13.89
CA GLY A 358 7.70 -5.29 -14.14
C GLY A 358 8.12 -4.97 -15.57
N ARG A 359 9.39 -4.61 -15.74
CA ARG A 359 10.03 -4.53 -17.05
C ARG A 359 10.95 -5.72 -17.25
N TYR A 360 10.82 -6.37 -18.37
CA TYR A 360 11.77 -7.39 -18.79
C TYR A 360 12.42 -7.00 -20.13
N ASN A 361 13.57 -7.51 -20.35
CA ASN A 361 14.41 -7.39 -21.29
C ASN A 361 14.67 -7.34 -22.44
N SER A 362 15.04 -6.87 -23.34
CA SER A 362 15.96 -7.25 -24.41
C SER A 362 16.75 -6.06 -24.98
N ARG A 363 16.48 -4.85 -24.52
CA ARG A 363 17.19 -3.67 -24.99
C ARG A 363 17.73 -2.88 -23.79
N PRO A 364 19.03 -2.59 -23.73
CA PRO A 364 19.62 -1.93 -22.57
C PRO A 364 19.09 -0.52 -22.31
N VAL A 365 18.26 0.05 -23.20
CA VAL A 365 18.01 1.47 -23.20
C VAL A 365 16.57 1.91 -22.99
N HIS A 366 15.64 1.31 -23.66
CA HIS A 366 14.19 1.54 -23.53
C HIS A 366 13.43 0.26 -23.81
N PRO A 367 13.52 -0.74 -22.93
CA PRO A 367 12.59 -1.82 -23.09
C PRO A 367 11.21 -1.31 -22.67
N SER A 368 10.32 -1.14 -23.62
CA SER A 368 8.90 -0.95 -23.37
C SER A 368 8.21 -2.26 -23.04
N ASN A 369 8.96 -3.29 -22.69
CA ASN A 369 8.47 -4.64 -22.41
C ASN A 369 7.91 -4.70 -21.01
N PHE A 370 6.70 -4.18 -20.83
CA PHE A 370 6.03 -4.19 -19.54
C PHE A 370 5.06 -5.34 -19.42
N ALA A 371 5.10 -5.99 -18.28
CA ALA A 371 4.15 -7.02 -17.89
C ALA A 371 3.70 -6.83 -16.44
N THR A 372 2.62 -7.49 -16.08
CA THR A 372 2.08 -7.47 -14.72
C THR A 372 2.53 -8.70 -13.95
N GLY A 373 3.17 -8.49 -12.82
CA GLY A 373 3.50 -9.54 -11.88
C GLY A 373 2.56 -9.59 -10.68
N LEU A 374 2.61 -10.73 -10.00
CA LEU A 374 1.94 -11.00 -8.73
C LEU A 374 2.98 -11.44 -7.69
N ALA A 375 2.90 -10.88 -6.49
CA ALA A 375 3.60 -11.39 -5.33
C ALA A 375 2.62 -11.61 -4.17
N THR A 376 2.92 -12.53 -3.28
CA THR A 376 2.04 -12.88 -2.16
C THR A 376 2.77 -12.80 -0.83
N LEU A 377 2.07 -12.34 0.18
CA LEU A 377 2.54 -12.28 1.56
C LEU A 377 1.45 -12.84 2.48
N ARG A 378 1.84 -13.40 3.62
CA ARG A 378 0.88 -13.70 4.70
C ARG A 378 0.06 -12.45 5.04
N ARG A 379 -1.25 -12.59 5.30
CA ARG A 379 -2.08 -11.49 5.84
C ARG A 379 -1.41 -10.92 7.10
N ASP A 380 -1.26 -9.59 7.21
CA ASP A 380 -0.50 -8.86 8.24
C ASP A 380 1.01 -9.18 8.32
N GLY A 381 1.52 -9.96 7.40
CA GLY A 381 2.85 -10.57 7.45
C GLY A 381 4.02 -9.66 7.12
N PHE A 382 3.91 -8.33 7.27
CA PHE A 382 4.97 -7.37 6.96
C PHE A 382 6.16 -7.46 7.93
N ALA A 383 5.86 -7.73 9.21
CA ALA A 383 6.85 -7.99 10.23
C ALA A 383 6.27 -8.88 11.33
N SER A 384 7.14 -9.52 12.10
CA SER A 384 6.78 -10.29 13.29
C SER A 384 7.76 -10.04 14.43
N TYR A 385 7.30 -10.34 15.64
CA TYR A 385 8.19 -10.64 16.76
C TYR A 385 8.33 -12.17 16.84
N HIS A 386 9.57 -12.64 16.83
CA HIS A 386 9.96 -14.03 16.77
C HIS A 386 10.56 -14.50 18.10
N SER A 387 10.17 -15.70 18.55
CA SER A 387 10.83 -16.41 19.62
C SER A 387 11.36 -17.77 19.15
N ASP A 388 12.58 -18.10 19.57
CA ASP A 388 13.16 -19.41 19.38
C ASP A 388 12.62 -20.44 20.42
N LYS A 389 13.39 -21.51 20.67
CA LYS A 389 13.04 -22.59 21.61
C LYS A 389 12.93 -22.14 23.07
N LYS A 390 13.58 -21.05 23.48
CA LYS A 390 13.45 -20.44 24.80
C LYS A 390 12.13 -19.67 24.87
N GLU A 391 11.50 -19.67 26.05
CA GLU A 391 10.34 -18.81 26.28
C GLU A 391 10.78 -17.35 26.30
N CYS A 392 10.15 -16.56 25.46
CA CYS A 392 10.29 -15.11 25.36
C CYS A 392 8.96 -14.43 25.65
N PHE A 393 8.99 -13.12 25.88
CA PHE A 393 7.78 -12.34 26.11
C PHE A 393 7.75 -11.07 25.25
N LEU A 394 6.51 -10.55 25.07
CA LEU A 394 6.25 -9.25 24.50
C LEU A 394 5.14 -8.59 25.31
N LYS A 395 5.39 -7.36 25.79
CA LYS A 395 4.41 -6.52 26.49
C LYS A 395 4.04 -5.33 25.62
N THR A 396 2.74 -5.10 25.45
CA THR A 396 2.22 -4.01 24.63
C THR A 396 2.16 -2.69 25.40
N VAL A 397 1.93 -1.59 24.67
CA VAL A 397 1.39 -0.34 25.24
C VAL A 397 -0.06 -0.58 25.73
N PRO A 398 -0.64 0.33 26.54
CA PRO A 398 -2.04 0.23 26.93
C PRO A 398 -2.99 0.37 25.75
N PHE A 399 -3.99 -0.56 25.64
CA PHE A 399 -5.08 -0.53 24.66
C PHE A 399 -6.43 -0.48 25.37
N GLU A 400 -7.37 0.24 24.79
CA GLU A 400 -8.76 0.14 25.20
C GLU A 400 -9.37 -1.16 24.67
N VAL A 401 -10.07 -1.89 25.51
CA VAL A 401 -10.79 -3.10 25.12
C VAL A 401 -12.07 -2.68 24.39
N THR A 402 -12.10 -2.82 23.07
CA THR A 402 -13.20 -2.39 22.19
C THR A 402 -14.15 -3.52 21.80
N GLY A 403 -13.84 -4.76 22.18
CA GLY A 403 -14.63 -5.94 21.83
C GLY A 403 -14.47 -7.08 22.83
N SER A 404 -15.41 -8.04 22.77
CA SER A 404 -15.49 -9.17 23.70
C SER A 404 -14.50 -10.29 23.40
N PHE A 405 -13.76 -10.22 22.30
CA PHE A 405 -12.87 -11.29 21.85
C PHE A 405 -11.50 -10.72 21.49
N LEU A 406 -10.44 -11.40 21.94
CA LEU A 406 -9.07 -11.08 21.57
C LEU A 406 -8.58 -12.09 20.55
N PHE A 407 -8.04 -11.59 19.43
CA PHE A 407 -7.46 -12.41 18.37
C PHE A 407 -6.00 -12.06 18.13
N VAL A 408 -5.26 -13.03 17.59
CA VAL A 408 -3.90 -12.84 17.08
C VAL A 408 -3.74 -13.46 15.70
N ASN A 409 -2.80 -12.91 14.94
CA ASN A 409 -2.20 -13.54 13.77
C ASN A 409 -0.84 -14.09 14.19
N ALA A 410 -0.66 -15.40 14.16
CA ALA A 410 0.58 -16.03 14.60
C ALA A 410 0.87 -17.35 13.89
N GLU A 411 2.15 -17.65 13.69
CA GLU A 411 2.65 -18.97 13.35
C GLU A 411 3.31 -19.58 14.61
N ILE A 412 2.64 -20.54 15.23
CA ILE A 412 3.03 -21.15 16.50
C ILE A 412 3.52 -22.57 16.25
N LYS A 413 4.82 -22.77 16.18
CA LYS A 413 5.45 -24.10 16.12
C LYS A 413 5.64 -24.72 17.51
N GLY A 414 5.75 -23.87 18.52
CA GLY A 414 5.86 -24.25 19.93
C GLY A 414 4.61 -23.96 20.74
N SER A 415 4.61 -22.86 21.48
CA SER A 415 3.49 -22.45 22.34
C SER A 415 3.31 -20.94 22.45
N LEU A 416 2.07 -20.51 22.69
CA LEU A 416 1.70 -19.15 23.02
C LEU A 416 0.81 -19.15 24.27
N TYR A 417 1.09 -18.21 25.19
CA TYR A 417 0.26 -17.85 26.34
C TYR A 417 0.07 -16.34 26.35
N ALA A 418 -0.95 -15.85 27.04
CA ALA A 418 -1.18 -14.43 27.25
C ALA A 418 -1.66 -14.14 28.67
N GLU A 419 -1.34 -12.93 29.14
CA GLU A 419 -1.87 -12.31 30.36
C GLU A 419 -2.43 -10.94 30.01
N LEU A 420 -3.50 -10.53 30.68
CA LEU A 420 -3.99 -9.15 30.62
C LEU A 420 -3.61 -8.43 31.91
N LEU A 421 -3.06 -7.23 31.76
CA LEU A 421 -2.52 -6.44 32.86
C LEU A 421 -3.28 -5.11 32.96
N ASP A 422 -3.40 -4.61 34.19
CA ASP A 422 -3.89 -3.25 34.45
C ASP A 422 -2.83 -2.19 34.07
N ALA A 423 -3.17 -0.91 34.21
CA ALA A 423 -2.28 0.20 33.92
C ALA A 423 -0.97 0.21 34.75
N ASN A 424 -0.98 -0.47 35.91
CA ASN A 424 0.18 -0.61 36.81
C ASN A 424 1.00 -1.88 36.52
N SER A 425 0.69 -2.60 35.44
CA SER A 425 1.28 -3.88 35.05
C SER A 425 0.98 -5.05 36.01
N ASN A 426 -0.06 -4.95 36.83
CA ASN A 426 -0.53 -6.06 37.65
C ASN A 426 -1.45 -6.96 36.82
N VAL A 427 -1.32 -8.27 37.01
CA VAL A 427 -2.19 -9.24 36.33
C VAL A 427 -3.65 -9.08 36.80
N ILE A 428 -4.54 -8.89 35.85
CA ILE A 428 -5.99 -8.80 36.13
C ILE A 428 -6.50 -10.17 36.55
N LYS A 429 -7.25 -10.22 37.66
CA LYS A 429 -7.84 -11.49 38.19
C LYS A 429 -8.61 -12.26 37.13
N GLY A 430 -8.26 -13.53 36.93
CA GLY A 430 -8.85 -14.42 35.92
C GLY A 430 -8.14 -14.40 34.57
N PHE A 431 -7.23 -13.45 34.33
CA PHE A 431 -6.51 -13.30 33.08
C PHE A 431 -5.01 -13.60 33.20
N SER A 432 -4.63 -14.45 34.13
CA SER A 432 -3.26 -14.88 34.31
C SER A 432 -2.84 -15.94 33.27
N LYS A 433 -1.52 -16.14 33.13
CA LYS A 433 -0.92 -17.20 32.31
C LYS A 433 -1.42 -18.60 32.72
N ARG A 434 -1.77 -18.82 34.02
CA ARG A 434 -2.31 -20.11 34.52
C ARG A 434 -3.74 -20.35 34.08
N ASP A 435 -4.53 -19.28 33.96
CA ASP A 435 -5.92 -19.33 33.53
C ASP A 435 -6.06 -19.41 32.02
N PHE A 436 -4.98 -19.12 31.26
CA PHE A 436 -4.99 -19.10 29.82
C PHE A 436 -5.10 -20.49 29.20
N GLU A 437 -5.91 -20.62 28.15
CA GLU A 437 -6.00 -21.83 27.33
C GLU A 437 -4.81 -21.87 26.36
N VAL A 438 -3.77 -22.63 26.74
CA VAL A 438 -2.53 -22.67 25.97
C VAL A 438 -2.72 -23.07 24.52
N VAL A 439 -2.14 -22.30 23.61
CA VAL A 439 -2.14 -22.60 22.18
C VAL A 439 -0.81 -23.22 21.77
N LYS A 440 -0.87 -24.30 20.99
CA LYS A 440 0.31 -25.04 20.51
C LYS A 440 0.13 -25.48 19.08
N LYS A 441 1.23 -25.42 18.27
CA LYS A 441 1.34 -25.99 16.93
C LYS A 441 0.18 -25.60 15.99
N ILE A 442 -0.09 -24.29 15.91
CA ILE A 442 -1.11 -23.71 15.04
C ILE A 442 -0.47 -22.62 14.19
N ASN A 443 -0.83 -22.60 12.90
CA ASN A 443 -0.57 -21.48 12.01
C ASN A 443 -1.91 -20.86 11.63
N SER A 444 -2.22 -19.66 12.10
CA SER A 444 -3.50 -19.00 11.86
C SER A 444 -3.34 -17.48 11.75
N THR A 445 -4.00 -16.90 10.76
CA THR A 445 -4.10 -15.45 10.61
C THR A 445 -5.24 -14.85 11.44
N LYS A 446 -6.03 -15.72 12.14
CA LYS A 446 -7.17 -15.32 12.96
C LYS A 446 -7.42 -16.33 14.06
N LEU A 447 -6.59 -16.30 15.12
CA LEU A 447 -6.64 -17.19 16.26
C LEU A 447 -7.24 -16.47 17.46
N GLN A 448 -8.36 -16.95 17.99
CA GLN A 448 -8.95 -16.42 19.22
C GLN A 448 -8.16 -16.89 20.45
N LEU A 449 -7.90 -15.97 21.37
CA LEU A 449 -7.30 -16.25 22.67
C LEU A 449 -8.37 -16.33 23.75
N ARG A 450 -8.25 -17.31 24.65
CA ARG A 450 -9.27 -17.59 25.68
C ARG A 450 -8.63 -17.85 27.04
N TRP A 451 -9.41 -17.53 28.09
CA TRP A 451 -9.12 -17.85 29.49
C TRP A 451 -10.23 -18.72 30.07
N LYS A 452 -9.88 -19.71 30.89
CA LYS A 452 -10.81 -20.77 31.35
C LYS A 452 -12.02 -20.25 32.13
N ASN A 453 -11.83 -19.19 32.91
CA ASN A 453 -12.83 -18.71 33.87
C ASN A 453 -13.06 -17.20 33.79
N ALA A 454 -12.66 -16.56 32.71
CA ALA A 454 -12.81 -15.13 32.54
C ALA A 454 -13.20 -14.76 31.12
N ASP A 455 -14.05 -13.75 30.98
CA ASP A 455 -14.56 -13.24 29.73
C ASP A 455 -14.06 -11.80 29.54
N ILE A 456 -13.44 -11.54 28.38
CA ILE A 456 -12.92 -10.22 28.00
C ILE A 456 -14.01 -9.15 28.00
N SER A 457 -15.27 -9.52 27.78
CA SER A 457 -16.40 -8.58 27.82
C SER A 457 -16.47 -7.77 29.12
N SER A 458 -16.01 -8.34 30.25
CA SER A 458 -15.91 -7.66 31.55
C SER A 458 -14.91 -6.51 31.62
N LEU A 459 -14.07 -6.40 30.60
CA LEU A 459 -13.01 -5.39 30.47
C LEU A 459 -13.33 -4.32 29.41
N ILE A 460 -14.45 -4.40 28.71
CA ILE A 460 -14.82 -3.41 27.67
C ILE A 460 -14.77 -2.00 28.24
N GLY A 461 -14.12 -1.08 27.48
CA GLY A 461 -13.90 0.32 27.86
C GLY A 461 -12.73 0.54 28.82
N LYS A 462 -12.11 -0.53 29.35
CA LYS A 462 -10.91 -0.41 30.20
C LYS A 462 -9.66 -0.39 29.36
N LYS A 463 -8.65 0.35 29.81
CA LYS A 463 -7.29 0.33 29.24
C LYS A 463 -6.50 -0.78 29.91
N ILE A 464 -5.96 -1.69 29.12
CA ILE A 464 -5.16 -2.83 29.55
C ILE A 464 -3.91 -2.96 28.72
N LEU A 465 -2.89 -3.63 29.27
CA LEU A 465 -1.73 -4.10 28.53
C LEU A 465 -1.89 -5.60 28.29
N ILE A 466 -1.33 -6.09 27.20
CA ILE A 466 -1.28 -7.52 26.90
C ILE A 466 0.18 -7.96 27.02
N ARG A 467 0.42 -9.06 27.74
CA ARG A 467 1.73 -9.72 27.78
C ARG A 467 1.61 -11.10 27.15
N PHE A 468 2.25 -11.28 26.01
CA PHE A 468 2.37 -12.57 25.36
C PHE A 468 3.63 -13.27 25.82
N TYR A 469 3.56 -14.60 26.02
CA TYR A 469 4.70 -15.49 26.25
C TYR A 469 4.72 -16.53 25.14
N THR A 470 5.85 -16.67 24.47
CA THR A 470 5.94 -17.47 23.27
C THR A 470 7.20 -18.34 23.26
N ARG A 471 7.10 -19.50 22.58
CA ARG A 471 8.24 -20.36 22.21
C ARG A 471 8.08 -20.79 20.78
N ASN A 472 9.15 -20.71 19.99
CA ASN A 472 9.18 -21.07 18.57
C ASN A 472 7.92 -20.56 17.84
N THR A 473 7.75 -19.24 17.87
CA THR A 473 6.52 -18.55 17.43
C THR A 473 6.87 -17.25 16.74
N ASP A 474 6.19 -16.95 15.64
CA ASP A 474 6.12 -15.65 15.01
C ASP A 474 4.76 -15.01 15.28
N LEU A 475 4.73 -13.83 15.90
CA LEU A 475 3.55 -13.05 16.20
C LEU A 475 3.51 -11.82 15.29
N TYR A 476 2.43 -11.67 14.48
CA TYR A 476 2.33 -10.64 13.43
C TYR A 476 1.40 -9.49 13.80
N SER A 477 0.25 -9.79 14.40
CA SER A 477 -0.75 -8.79 14.78
C SER A 477 -1.65 -9.30 15.91
N PHE A 478 -2.37 -8.38 16.56
CA PHE A 478 -3.43 -8.67 17.52
C PHE A 478 -4.55 -7.63 17.42
N TRP A 479 -5.78 -7.99 17.83
CA TRP A 479 -6.91 -7.04 17.85
C TRP A 479 -8.04 -7.53 18.75
N PHE A 480 -8.87 -6.58 19.20
CA PHE A 480 -10.13 -6.89 19.81
C PHE A 480 -11.23 -6.96 18.74
N SER A 481 -12.09 -7.95 18.82
CA SER A 481 -13.25 -8.13 17.94
C SER A 481 -14.55 -8.05 18.74
N LYS A 482 -15.55 -7.40 18.14
CA LYS A 482 -16.92 -7.36 18.67
C LYS A 482 -17.67 -8.66 18.40
N THR A 483 -17.16 -9.51 17.53
CA THR A 483 -17.78 -10.76 17.11
C THR A 483 -16.82 -11.94 17.26
N GLU A 484 -17.40 -13.12 17.55
CA GLU A 484 -16.65 -14.37 17.62
C GLU A 484 -16.02 -14.78 16.28
N LYS A 485 -16.51 -14.20 15.17
CA LYS A 485 -15.93 -14.40 13.84
C LYS A 485 -14.55 -13.72 13.67
N GLY A 486 -14.15 -12.87 14.62
CA GLY A 486 -12.85 -12.18 14.61
C GLY A 486 -12.74 -11.08 13.55
N LEU A 487 -13.87 -10.43 13.22
CA LEU A 487 -13.86 -9.25 12.35
C LEU A 487 -13.14 -8.12 13.05
N SER A 488 -12.22 -7.45 12.35
CA SER A 488 -11.34 -6.47 12.97
C SER A 488 -11.96 -5.06 13.05
N GLY A 489 -12.90 -4.76 12.16
CA GLY A 489 -13.39 -3.39 11.95
C GLY A 489 -12.41 -2.49 11.20
N GLY A 490 -11.27 -3.01 10.77
CA GLY A 490 -10.25 -2.28 10.03
C GLY A 490 -10.50 -2.20 8.53
N TYR A 491 -9.71 -1.40 7.84
CA TYR A 491 -9.81 -1.22 6.39
C TYR A 491 -9.27 -2.43 5.62
N THR A 492 -9.98 -2.80 4.55
CA THR A 492 -9.70 -4.01 3.77
C THR A 492 -8.93 -3.74 2.47
N ALA A 493 -8.23 -2.62 2.38
CA ALA A 493 -7.39 -2.25 1.22
C ALA A 493 -8.13 -2.45 -0.12
N GLY A 494 -7.59 -3.25 -1.04
CA GLY A 494 -8.21 -3.56 -2.34
C GLY A 494 -9.43 -4.48 -2.28
N GLY A 495 -9.91 -4.85 -1.07
CA GLY A 495 -10.97 -5.81 -0.90
C GLY A 495 -10.50 -7.26 -0.95
N GLY A 496 -11.42 -8.18 -1.11
CA GLY A 496 -11.11 -9.59 -1.25
C GLY A 496 -12.33 -10.50 -1.18
N PRO A 497 -12.22 -11.76 -1.61
CA PRO A 497 -13.28 -12.74 -1.51
C PRO A 497 -13.78 -12.88 -0.06
N LEU A 498 -15.09 -12.92 0.13
CA LEU A 498 -15.78 -13.06 1.43
C LEU A 498 -15.64 -11.86 2.37
N LEU A 499 -15.12 -10.72 1.91
CA LEU A 499 -15.10 -9.48 2.67
C LEU A 499 -16.37 -8.64 2.41
N SER A 500 -16.61 -7.66 3.28
CA SER A 500 -17.68 -6.69 3.11
C SER A 500 -17.38 -5.73 1.96
N PRO A 501 -18.39 -5.38 1.11
CA PRO A 501 -18.21 -4.41 0.04
C PRO A 501 -18.01 -2.97 0.53
N THR A 502 -18.08 -2.75 1.85
CA THR A 502 -17.94 -1.42 2.46
C THR A 502 -16.48 -0.98 2.65
N GLY A 503 -15.51 -1.81 2.30
CA GLY A 503 -14.09 -1.52 2.51
C GLY A 503 -13.63 -1.64 3.97
N ILE A 504 -14.48 -2.19 4.85
CA ILE A 504 -14.22 -2.41 6.28
C ILE A 504 -14.51 -3.88 6.61
N ASP A 505 -13.66 -4.50 7.43
CA ASP A 505 -13.80 -5.89 7.91
C ASP A 505 -14.91 -5.98 8.99
N LYS A 506 -16.18 -6.06 8.52
CA LYS A 506 -17.38 -6.11 9.37
C LYS A 506 -18.49 -6.97 8.80
#